data_31c8c0de0ee12f4b7f995d079aeb55f3
#
_entry.id   31c8c0de0ee12f4b7f995d079aeb55f3
#
_cell.length_a   1.000
_cell.length_b   1.000
_cell.length_c   1.000
_cell.angle_alpha   90.00
_cell.angle_beta   90.00
_cell.angle_gamma   90.00
#
_symmetry.space_group_name_H-M   'P 1'
#
loop_
_entity.id
_entity.type
_entity.pdbx_description
1 polymer ?
#
loop_
_entity_poly.entity_id
_entity_poly.type
_entity_poly.pdbx_seq_one_letter_code
_entity_poly.pdbx_strand_id
1 'polypeptide(L)'
;MRILVAREGWPFIVPPAAAACILALVGRRAAAIPFAVVAGAFLGFFRDPERTTPRMPGALVAPADGKVMAIASVDDHWVGPAVRLSIFLSPLDVHVNRAPMASVVRDVEYVRGRFLAAYRPEASEVNERCTLLLEGDPGRVAVRQIAGVLARRIVCRVKAGDKLEAGQRFGLIRFGSRTDLIAPRGTDVRVAVGDRVRGGETIMAVLR
;
A
#
# COMPACT_ATOMS: atom_id res chain seq x y z
N MET A 1 -18.55 -10.81 -0.63
CA MET A 1 -17.18 -10.25 -0.59
C MET A 1 -16.41 -10.97 0.52
N ARG A 2 -15.43 -11.81 0.20
CA ARG A 2 -14.56 -12.43 1.21
C ARG A 2 -13.58 -11.40 1.73
N ILE A 3 -13.62 -11.11 3.03
CA ILE A 3 -12.59 -10.30 3.68
C ILE A 3 -11.52 -11.27 4.15
N LEU A 4 -10.38 -11.25 3.46
CA LEU A 4 -9.19 -11.96 3.88
C LEU A 4 -8.41 -11.10 4.88
N VAL A 5 -7.54 -11.73 5.65
CA VAL A 5 -6.63 -11.04 6.58
C VAL A 5 -5.20 -11.26 6.09
N ALA A 6 -4.44 -10.18 6.00
CA ALA A 6 -3.03 -10.28 5.63
C ALA A 6 -2.27 -11.14 6.65
N ARG A 7 -1.36 -11.99 6.16
CA ARG A 7 -0.61 -12.95 7.00
C ARG A 7 0.13 -12.27 8.16
N GLU A 8 0.61 -11.08 7.92
CA GLU A 8 1.34 -10.26 8.89
C GLU A 8 0.47 -9.77 10.05
N GLY A 9 -0.84 -9.91 9.95
CA GLY A 9 -1.79 -9.55 11.00
C GLY A 9 -1.93 -10.61 12.09
N TRP A 10 -1.75 -11.89 11.78
CA TRP A 10 -1.99 -12.98 12.72
C TRP A 10 -1.21 -12.87 14.04
N PRO A 11 0.08 -12.52 14.06
CA PRO A 11 0.82 -12.33 15.30
C PRO A 11 0.28 -11.22 16.21
N PHE A 12 -0.49 -10.26 15.66
CA PHE A 12 -1.11 -9.16 16.40
C PHE A 12 -2.55 -9.48 16.80
N ILE A 13 -3.25 -10.30 16.03
CA ILE A 13 -4.67 -10.62 16.24
C ILE A 13 -4.82 -11.77 17.24
N VAL A 14 -4.03 -12.85 17.08
CA VAL A 14 -4.20 -14.08 17.85
C VAL A 14 -3.97 -13.90 19.35
N PRO A 15 -2.90 -13.26 19.84
CA PRO A 15 -2.67 -13.13 21.27
C PRO A 15 -3.79 -12.38 22.01
N PRO A 16 -4.22 -11.19 21.58
CA PRO A 16 -5.31 -10.51 22.28
C PRO A 16 -6.65 -11.23 22.11
N ALA A 17 -6.92 -11.88 20.98
CA ALA A 17 -8.14 -12.67 20.82
C ALA A 17 -8.16 -13.87 21.79
N ALA A 18 -7.03 -14.59 21.92
CA ALA A 18 -6.91 -15.69 22.87
C ALA A 18 -7.08 -15.21 24.32
N ALA A 19 -6.45 -14.10 24.70
CA ALA A 19 -6.60 -13.49 26.01
C ALA A 19 -8.07 -13.12 26.31
N ALA A 20 -8.76 -12.53 25.34
CA ALA A 20 -10.18 -12.18 25.47
C ALA A 20 -11.04 -13.44 25.69
N CYS A 21 -10.80 -14.50 24.90
CA CYS A 21 -11.51 -15.76 25.04
C CYS A 21 -11.26 -16.41 26.41
N ILE A 22 -10.01 -16.50 26.85
CA ILE A 22 -9.67 -17.12 28.15
C ILE A 22 -10.35 -16.34 29.29
N LEU A 23 -10.25 -15.01 29.31
CA LEU A 23 -10.86 -14.17 30.34
C LEU A 23 -12.40 -14.31 30.36
N ALA A 24 -13.03 -14.42 29.19
CA ALA A 24 -14.46 -14.64 29.08
C ALA A 24 -14.86 -16.03 29.64
N LEU A 25 -14.10 -17.08 29.34
CA LEU A 25 -14.33 -18.44 29.81
C LEU A 25 -14.20 -18.57 31.34
N VAL A 26 -13.24 -17.85 31.95
CA VAL A 26 -13.09 -17.84 33.42
C VAL A 26 -14.01 -16.84 34.12
N GLY A 27 -15.02 -16.32 33.42
CA GLY A 27 -16.03 -15.44 33.99
C GLY A 27 -15.64 -13.97 34.11
N ARG A 28 -14.42 -13.57 33.73
CA ARG A 28 -13.92 -12.20 33.81
C ARG A 28 -14.26 -11.37 32.58
N ARG A 29 -15.56 -11.32 32.22
CA ARG A 29 -16.05 -10.69 30.97
C ARG A 29 -15.63 -9.22 30.81
N ALA A 30 -15.70 -8.42 31.87
CA ALA A 30 -15.28 -7.01 31.81
C ALA A 30 -13.80 -6.86 31.42
N ALA A 31 -12.94 -7.72 31.96
CA ALA A 31 -11.51 -7.74 31.61
C ALA A 31 -11.23 -8.28 30.21
N ALA A 32 -12.13 -9.05 29.61
CA ALA A 32 -12.00 -9.53 28.24
C ALA A 32 -12.24 -8.43 27.18
N ILE A 33 -13.07 -7.42 27.50
CA ILE A 33 -13.48 -6.37 26.55
C ILE A 33 -12.28 -5.63 25.93
N PRO A 34 -11.30 -5.08 26.67
CA PRO A 34 -10.19 -4.37 26.05
C PRO A 34 -9.36 -5.25 25.10
N PHE A 35 -9.17 -6.52 25.41
CA PHE A 35 -8.46 -7.44 24.53
C PHE A 35 -9.26 -7.75 23.26
N ALA A 36 -10.58 -7.90 23.35
CA ALA A 36 -11.46 -8.07 22.20
C ALA A 36 -11.43 -6.83 21.28
N VAL A 37 -11.45 -5.62 21.86
CA VAL A 37 -11.33 -4.35 21.12
C VAL A 37 -10.00 -4.27 20.38
N VAL A 38 -8.89 -4.60 21.04
CA VAL A 38 -7.55 -4.62 20.41
C VAL A 38 -7.48 -5.64 19.29
N ALA A 39 -7.99 -6.86 19.48
CA ALA A 39 -8.06 -7.88 18.43
C ALA A 39 -8.89 -7.40 17.24
N GLY A 40 -10.05 -6.79 17.49
CA GLY A 40 -10.92 -6.22 16.46
C GLY A 40 -10.24 -5.07 15.69
N ALA A 41 -9.52 -4.20 16.37
CA ALA A 41 -8.75 -3.12 15.74
C ALA A 41 -7.67 -3.66 14.80
N PHE A 42 -6.91 -4.68 15.21
CA PHE A 42 -5.93 -5.33 14.35
C PHE A 42 -6.58 -6.10 13.20
N LEU A 43 -7.72 -6.76 13.43
CA LEU A 43 -8.47 -7.42 12.36
C LEU A 43 -8.91 -6.40 11.30
N GLY A 44 -9.43 -5.24 11.73
CA GLY A 44 -9.79 -4.14 10.84
C GLY A 44 -8.60 -3.58 10.07
N PHE A 45 -7.46 -3.39 10.74
CA PHE A 45 -6.23 -2.86 10.12
C PHE A 45 -5.64 -3.80 9.06
N PHE A 46 -5.55 -5.09 9.38
CA PHE A 46 -4.96 -6.10 8.48
C PHE A 46 -5.96 -6.70 7.50
N ARG A 47 -7.15 -6.12 7.35
CA ARG A 47 -8.13 -6.60 6.38
C ARG A 47 -7.58 -6.50 4.95
N ASP A 48 -7.86 -7.49 4.15
CA ASP A 48 -7.43 -7.60 2.76
C ASP A 48 -8.61 -7.98 1.87
N PRO A 49 -9.49 -7.03 1.53
CA PRO A 49 -10.66 -7.31 0.72
C PRO A 49 -10.28 -7.75 -0.69
N GLU A 50 -11.09 -8.63 -1.27
CA GLU A 50 -11.00 -8.92 -2.71
C GLU A 50 -11.39 -7.67 -3.51
N ARG A 51 -10.70 -7.48 -4.63
CA ARG A 51 -10.87 -6.31 -5.51
C ARG A 51 -11.11 -6.75 -6.94
N THR A 52 -11.97 -6.01 -7.63
CA THR A 52 -12.22 -6.20 -9.06
C THR A 52 -11.42 -5.15 -9.84
N THR A 53 -10.32 -5.59 -10.44
CA THR A 53 -9.43 -4.69 -11.19
C THR A 53 -10.04 -4.36 -12.55
N PRO A 54 -10.16 -3.07 -12.92
CA PRO A 54 -10.62 -2.65 -14.23
C PRO A 54 -9.71 -3.20 -15.35
N ARG A 55 -10.33 -3.67 -16.43
CA ARG A 55 -9.62 -4.12 -17.63
C ARG A 55 -9.66 -3.03 -18.69
N MET A 56 -8.71 -2.11 -18.64
CA MET A 56 -8.56 -1.05 -19.63
C MET A 56 -7.11 -0.98 -20.09
N PRO A 57 -6.83 -1.02 -21.40
CA PRO A 57 -5.48 -0.90 -21.91
C PRO A 57 -4.79 0.37 -21.41
N GLY A 58 -3.54 0.26 -20.98
CA GLY A 58 -2.75 1.38 -20.45
C GLY A 58 -3.16 1.88 -19.07
N ALA A 59 -4.21 1.34 -18.45
CA ALA A 59 -4.65 1.80 -17.13
C ALA A 59 -3.63 1.47 -16.04
N LEU A 60 -3.34 2.47 -15.23
CA LEU A 60 -2.60 2.35 -13.98
C LEU A 60 -3.58 2.46 -12.82
N VAL A 61 -3.84 1.33 -12.15
CA VAL A 61 -4.70 1.33 -10.97
C VAL A 61 -3.94 1.78 -9.72
N ALA A 62 -4.67 2.30 -8.74
CA ALA A 62 -4.09 2.75 -7.47
C ALA A 62 -3.31 1.61 -6.79
N PRO A 63 -2.05 1.83 -6.40
CA PRO A 63 -1.25 0.83 -5.70
C PRO A 63 -1.62 0.67 -4.23
N ALA A 64 -2.49 1.54 -3.69
CA ALA A 64 -2.93 1.51 -2.29
C ALA A 64 -4.30 2.17 -2.14
N ASP A 65 -4.99 1.86 -1.03
CA ASP A 65 -6.14 2.65 -0.56
C ASP A 65 -5.64 3.93 0.11
N GLY A 66 -6.39 5.03 0.00
CA GLY A 66 -6.07 6.25 0.71
C GLY A 66 -6.57 7.50 0.02
N LYS A 67 -5.92 8.62 0.34
CA LYS A 67 -6.20 9.94 -0.23
C LYS A 67 -5.02 10.41 -1.08
N VAL A 68 -5.28 10.86 -2.29
CA VAL A 68 -4.26 11.51 -3.13
C VAL A 68 -3.83 12.80 -2.43
N MET A 69 -2.59 12.88 -2.02
CA MET A 69 -2.06 14.01 -1.27
C MET A 69 -1.22 14.96 -2.11
N ALA A 70 -0.62 14.46 -3.20
CA ALA A 70 0.19 15.28 -4.10
C ALA A 70 0.27 14.65 -5.49
N ILE A 71 0.37 15.52 -6.50
CA ILE A 71 0.70 15.18 -7.89
C ILE A 71 1.85 16.13 -8.28
N ALA A 72 3.00 15.60 -8.63
CA ALA A 72 4.18 16.39 -8.91
C ALA A 72 4.99 15.85 -10.09
N SER A 73 5.57 16.76 -10.88
CA SER A 73 6.59 16.38 -11.86
C SER A 73 7.89 16.08 -11.15
N VAL A 74 8.53 14.98 -11.52
CA VAL A 74 9.80 14.51 -10.95
C VAL A 74 10.68 13.94 -12.05
N ASP A 75 11.97 13.82 -11.80
CA ASP A 75 12.87 12.98 -12.58
C ASP A 75 13.18 11.73 -11.77
N ASP A 76 12.88 10.57 -12.33
CA ASP A 76 13.10 9.27 -11.69
C ASP A 76 14.13 8.47 -12.48
N HIS A 77 15.06 7.82 -11.80
CA HIS A 77 16.19 7.12 -12.45
C HIS A 77 15.76 5.94 -13.31
N TRP A 78 14.57 5.34 -13.03
CA TRP A 78 14.01 4.22 -13.78
C TRP A 78 13.06 4.65 -14.90
N VAL A 79 12.20 5.61 -14.58
CA VAL A 79 11.14 6.08 -15.48
C VAL A 79 11.59 7.24 -16.36
N GLY A 80 12.59 8.01 -15.91
CA GLY A 80 13.02 9.28 -16.53
C GLY A 80 12.12 10.44 -16.11
N PRO A 81 11.86 11.41 -17.00
CA PRO A 81 10.89 12.48 -16.74
C PRO A 81 9.51 11.89 -16.45
N ALA A 82 8.98 12.15 -15.24
CA ALA A 82 7.83 11.45 -14.73
C ALA A 82 6.82 12.36 -14.00
N VAL A 83 5.63 11.84 -13.77
CA VAL A 83 4.64 12.34 -12.82
C VAL A 83 4.57 11.38 -11.64
N ARG A 84 4.67 11.90 -10.43
CA ARG A 84 4.50 11.17 -9.18
C ARG A 84 3.14 11.48 -8.58
N LEU A 85 2.36 10.43 -8.35
CA LEU A 85 1.06 10.47 -7.69
C LEU A 85 1.21 9.86 -6.30
N SER A 86 1.02 10.65 -5.27
CA SER A 86 1.28 10.27 -3.88
C SER A 86 -0.01 10.00 -3.15
N ILE A 87 -0.14 8.82 -2.54
CA ILE A 87 -1.31 8.38 -1.78
C ILE A 87 -0.91 8.31 -0.31
N PHE A 88 -1.64 9.01 0.55
CA PHE A 88 -1.54 8.89 1.99
C PHE A 88 -2.52 7.83 2.50
N LEU A 89 -2.01 6.86 3.23
CA LEU A 89 -2.80 5.81 3.87
C LEU A 89 -3.00 6.16 5.34
N SER A 90 -4.22 6.47 5.73
CA SER A 90 -4.58 6.65 7.13
C SER A 90 -4.65 5.27 7.84
N PRO A 91 -4.52 5.20 9.16
CA PRO A 91 -4.63 3.92 9.90
C PRO A 91 -5.93 3.14 9.65
N LEU A 92 -6.98 3.81 9.16
CA LEU A 92 -8.27 3.20 8.84
C LEU A 92 -8.37 2.67 7.40
N ASP A 93 -7.40 3.00 6.54
CA ASP A 93 -7.38 2.52 5.15
C ASP A 93 -6.83 1.08 5.08
N VAL A 94 -7.03 0.41 3.94
CA VAL A 94 -6.41 -0.90 3.68
C VAL A 94 -4.94 -0.69 3.35
N HIS A 95 -4.05 -1.38 4.06
CA HIS A 95 -2.61 -1.19 3.94
C HIS A 95 -1.91 -2.18 2.98
N VAL A 96 -2.68 -3.04 2.33
CA VAL A 96 -2.17 -3.96 1.30
C VAL A 96 -1.89 -3.18 0.02
N ASN A 97 -0.67 -3.34 -0.51
CA ASN A 97 -0.26 -2.72 -1.76
C ASN A 97 -0.43 -3.66 -2.95
N ARG A 98 -0.82 -3.09 -4.09
CA ARG A 98 -1.17 -3.81 -5.30
C ARG A 98 -0.44 -3.27 -6.51
N ALA A 99 -0.12 -4.16 -7.46
CA ALA A 99 0.52 -3.79 -8.72
C ALA A 99 -0.39 -2.85 -9.54
N PRO A 100 0.12 -1.72 -10.05
CA PRO A 100 -0.70 -0.77 -10.79
C PRO A 100 -1.08 -1.26 -12.19
N MET A 101 -0.31 -2.19 -12.76
CA MET A 101 -0.54 -2.78 -14.08
C MET A 101 0.06 -4.19 -14.14
N ALA A 102 -0.28 -4.96 -15.15
CA ALA A 102 0.42 -6.19 -15.48
C ALA A 102 1.88 -5.87 -15.89
N SER A 103 2.85 -6.50 -15.22
CA SER A 103 4.26 -6.14 -15.37
C SER A 103 5.21 -7.24 -14.89
N VAL A 104 6.48 -7.11 -15.29
CA VAL A 104 7.60 -7.83 -14.69
C VAL A 104 8.30 -6.92 -13.71
N VAL A 105 8.60 -7.42 -12.53
CA VAL A 105 9.45 -6.71 -11.55
C VAL A 105 10.89 -6.75 -12.07
N ARG A 106 11.44 -5.60 -12.42
CA ARG A 106 12.82 -5.50 -12.90
C ARG A 106 13.81 -5.44 -11.75
N ASP A 107 13.46 -4.70 -10.72
CA ASP A 107 14.24 -4.64 -9.48
C ASP A 107 13.37 -4.25 -8.28
N VAL A 108 13.90 -4.47 -7.08
CA VAL A 108 13.30 -4.08 -5.79
C VAL A 108 14.37 -3.37 -4.97
N GLU A 109 14.30 -2.05 -4.94
CA GLU A 109 15.24 -1.20 -4.23
C GLU A 109 14.77 -0.92 -2.81
N TYR A 110 15.53 -1.37 -1.82
CA TYR A 110 15.24 -1.09 -0.41
C TYR A 110 16.26 -0.12 0.16
N VAL A 111 15.76 1.01 0.67
CA VAL A 111 16.60 2.04 1.29
C VAL A 111 16.17 2.23 2.74
N ARG A 112 17.09 1.97 3.67
CA ARG A 112 16.90 2.29 5.08
C ARG A 112 16.85 3.80 5.26
N GLY A 113 16.04 4.27 6.22
CA GLY A 113 15.88 5.69 6.42
C GLY A 113 15.23 6.04 7.75
N ARG A 114 14.73 7.26 7.85
CA ARG A 114 14.02 7.78 9.01
C ARG A 114 12.54 7.36 8.99
N PHE A 115 11.81 7.79 10.03
CA PHE A 115 10.37 7.52 10.19
C PHE A 115 9.64 8.83 10.49
N LEU A 116 9.78 9.81 9.61
CA LEU A 116 9.01 11.06 9.68
C LEU A 116 7.55 10.78 9.32
N ALA A 117 6.65 11.69 9.72
CA ALA A 117 5.26 11.60 9.33
C ALA A 117 5.12 11.55 7.80
N ALA A 118 4.44 10.52 7.28
CA ALA A 118 4.41 10.21 5.84
C ALA A 118 3.75 11.32 4.98
N TYR A 119 2.98 12.23 5.62
CA TYR A 119 2.40 13.39 4.94
C TYR A 119 3.40 14.54 4.74
N ARG A 120 4.59 14.50 5.34
CA ARG A 120 5.62 15.52 5.11
C ARG A 120 6.25 15.36 3.73
N PRO A 121 6.51 16.45 2.99
CA PRO A 121 7.15 16.37 1.68
C PRO A 121 8.48 15.63 1.71
N GLU A 122 9.32 15.87 2.73
CA GLU A 122 10.65 15.30 2.88
C GLU A 122 10.62 13.78 3.15
N ALA A 123 9.48 13.24 3.58
CA ALA A 123 9.35 11.82 3.90
C ALA A 123 9.69 10.90 2.71
N SER A 124 9.44 11.36 1.48
CA SER A 124 9.78 10.60 0.27
C SER A 124 11.28 10.36 0.09
N GLU A 125 12.10 11.24 0.62
CA GLU A 125 13.56 11.24 0.42
C GLU A 125 14.29 10.64 1.60
N VAL A 126 13.81 10.92 2.82
CA VAL A 126 14.55 10.58 4.05
C VAL A 126 14.02 9.34 4.77
N ASN A 127 12.75 8.94 4.54
CA ASN A 127 12.16 7.78 5.21
C ASN A 127 12.61 6.46 4.59
N GLU A 128 12.54 5.42 5.41
CA GLU A 128 12.67 4.04 4.95
C GLU A 128 11.66 3.79 3.84
N ARG A 129 12.14 3.23 2.72
CA ARG A 129 11.34 3.02 1.52
C ARG A 129 11.73 1.76 0.77
N CYS A 130 10.77 1.21 0.06
CA CYS A 130 10.94 0.10 -0.87
C CYS A 130 10.33 0.51 -2.21
N THR A 131 11.12 0.53 -3.27
CA THR A 131 10.69 0.89 -4.63
C THR A 131 10.70 -0.34 -5.52
N LEU A 132 9.56 -0.65 -6.12
CA LEU A 132 9.45 -1.64 -7.17
C LEU A 132 9.62 -0.96 -8.52
N LEU A 133 10.58 -1.43 -9.32
CA LEU A 133 10.79 -1.03 -10.70
C LEU A 133 10.03 -2.01 -11.58
N LEU A 134 8.98 -1.54 -12.23
CA LEU A 134 8.03 -2.35 -12.98
C LEU A 134 8.12 -2.04 -14.47
N GLU A 135 8.12 -3.08 -15.31
CA GLU A 135 8.08 -2.95 -16.75
C GLU A 135 7.01 -3.86 -17.34
N GLY A 136 6.16 -3.31 -18.16
CA GLY A 136 5.08 -4.01 -18.85
C GLY A 136 4.77 -3.34 -20.18
N ASP A 137 3.78 -3.88 -20.88
CA ASP A 137 3.17 -3.20 -22.01
C ASP A 137 2.04 -2.33 -21.47
N PRO A 138 2.14 -0.99 -21.49
CA PRO A 138 2.81 -0.12 -22.44
C PRO A 138 4.06 0.63 -21.93
N GLY A 139 4.73 0.24 -20.85
CA GLY A 139 5.94 0.98 -20.47
C GLY A 139 6.46 0.70 -19.08
N ARG A 140 7.28 1.62 -18.56
CA ARG A 140 7.92 1.54 -17.26
C ARG A 140 7.20 2.40 -16.24
N VAL A 141 7.00 1.88 -15.03
CA VAL A 141 6.49 2.63 -13.88
C VAL A 141 7.27 2.20 -12.63
N ALA A 142 7.22 3.03 -11.59
CA ALA A 142 7.72 2.63 -10.28
C ALA A 142 6.63 2.79 -9.22
N VAL A 143 6.64 1.89 -8.23
CA VAL A 143 5.79 1.98 -7.04
C VAL A 143 6.68 2.04 -5.83
N ARG A 144 6.59 3.12 -5.06
CA ARG A 144 7.41 3.34 -3.87
C ARG A 144 6.57 3.27 -2.62
N GLN A 145 6.85 2.29 -1.77
CA GLN A 145 6.33 2.19 -0.42
C GLN A 145 7.19 3.04 0.51
N ILE A 146 6.59 3.92 1.32
CA ILE A 146 7.29 4.84 2.21
C ILE A 146 6.73 4.65 3.62
N ALA A 147 7.61 4.33 4.58
CA ALA A 147 7.26 4.20 5.98
C ALA A 147 6.85 5.54 6.59
N GLY A 148 6.02 5.51 7.63
CA GLY A 148 5.64 6.67 8.44
C GLY A 148 6.08 6.52 9.90
N VAL A 149 5.62 7.41 10.78
CA VAL A 149 6.02 7.45 12.21
C VAL A 149 5.71 6.14 12.95
N LEU A 150 4.54 5.57 12.72
CA LEU A 150 4.10 4.31 13.33
C LEU A 150 4.51 3.11 12.47
N ALA A 151 4.70 3.33 11.17
CA ALA A 151 5.07 2.32 10.19
C ALA A 151 6.55 2.05 10.24
N ARG A 152 6.96 1.08 11.06
CA ARG A 152 8.37 0.69 11.17
C ARG A 152 8.70 -0.56 10.35
N ARG A 153 7.83 -0.99 9.44
CA ARG A 153 8.10 -2.15 8.60
C ARG A 153 7.32 -2.12 7.29
N ILE A 154 8.08 -2.09 6.22
CA ILE A 154 7.62 -2.34 4.87
C ILE A 154 7.76 -3.83 4.60
N VAL A 155 6.72 -4.45 4.06
CA VAL A 155 6.74 -5.83 3.59
C VAL A 155 6.57 -5.82 2.08
N CYS A 156 7.62 -6.22 1.38
CA CYS A 156 7.60 -6.53 -0.04
C CYS A 156 7.72 -8.04 -0.18
N ARG A 157 6.83 -8.67 -0.96
CA ARG A 157 6.77 -10.15 -1.12
C ARG A 157 7.25 -10.61 -2.49
N VAL A 158 7.67 -9.65 -3.31
CA VAL A 158 8.12 -9.91 -4.69
C VAL A 158 9.58 -9.56 -4.84
N LYS A 159 10.20 -10.13 -5.85
CA LYS A 159 11.61 -9.97 -6.20
C LYS A 159 11.76 -9.72 -7.70
N ALA A 160 12.95 -9.33 -8.12
CA ALA A 160 13.28 -9.19 -9.54
C ALA A 160 12.99 -10.50 -10.30
N GLY A 161 12.36 -10.37 -11.46
CA GLY A 161 11.92 -11.46 -12.32
C GLY A 161 10.48 -11.93 -12.09
N ASP A 162 9.84 -11.58 -10.98
CA ASP A 162 8.46 -11.95 -10.73
C ASP A 162 7.51 -11.24 -11.72
N LYS A 163 6.48 -11.97 -12.17
CA LYS A 163 5.41 -11.42 -13.01
C LYS A 163 4.21 -11.06 -12.11
N LEU A 164 3.66 -9.90 -12.33
CA LEU A 164 2.49 -9.39 -11.59
C LEU A 164 1.35 -9.09 -12.54
N GLU A 165 0.16 -9.50 -12.16
CA GLU A 165 -1.09 -9.05 -12.78
C GLU A 165 -1.49 -7.67 -12.24
N ALA A 166 -2.24 -6.89 -13.00
CA ALA A 166 -2.83 -5.64 -12.51
C ALA A 166 -3.71 -5.91 -11.28
N GLY A 167 -3.55 -5.12 -10.22
CA GLY A 167 -4.27 -5.29 -8.96
C GLY A 167 -3.76 -6.42 -8.06
N GLN A 168 -2.76 -7.21 -8.50
CA GLN A 168 -2.17 -8.28 -7.70
C GLN A 168 -1.47 -7.71 -6.46
N ARG A 169 -1.66 -8.37 -5.31
CA ARG A 169 -1.02 -8.01 -4.05
C ARG A 169 0.49 -8.24 -4.12
N PHE A 170 1.31 -7.25 -3.77
CA PHE A 170 2.76 -7.42 -3.73
C PHE A 170 3.37 -7.14 -2.36
N GLY A 171 2.66 -6.50 -1.46
CA GLY A 171 3.18 -6.15 -0.16
C GLY A 171 2.19 -5.45 0.74
N LEU A 172 2.67 -4.92 1.85
CA LEU A 172 1.92 -4.05 2.74
C LEU A 172 2.87 -3.15 3.54
N ILE A 173 2.36 -2.02 4.03
CA ILE A 173 3.08 -1.13 4.95
C ILE A 173 2.29 -1.10 6.26
N ARG A 174 2.97 -1.29 7.42
CA ARG A 174 2.29 -1.28 8.73
C ARG A 174 2.16 0.15 9.26
N PHE A 175 0.95 0.54 9.66
CA PHE A 175 0.60 1.75 10.44
C PHE A 175 1.00 3.12 9.89
N GLY A 176 0.12 3.72 9.09
CA GLY A 176 0.22 5.10 8.60
C GLY A 176 1.42 5.30 7.67
N SER A 177 1.16 5.37 6.38
CA SER A 177 2.19 5.27 5.36
C SER A 177 1.84 6.10 4.13
N ARG A 178 2.73 6.10 3.18
CA ARG A 178 2.53 6.70 1.87
C ARG A 178 2.95 5.71 0.80
N THR A 179 2.22 5.71 -0.30
CA THR A 179 2.61 4.97 -1.51
C THR A 179 2.63 5.94 -2.67
N ASP A 180 3.75 5.99 -3.39
CA ASP A 180 3.90 6.80 -4.60
C ASP A 180 3.81 5.89 -5.83
N LEU A 181 2.98 6.29 -6.80
CA LEU A 181 2.99 5.78 -8.16
C LEU A 181 3.75 6.78 -9.03
N ILE A 182 4.78 6.33 -9.72
CA ILE A 182 5.64 7.13 -10.59
C ILE A 182 5.45 6.60 -12.00
N ALA A 183 4.97 7.46 -12.90
CA ALA A 183 4.66 7.11 -14.29
C ALA A 183 5.31 8.12 -15.24
N PRO A 184 5.56 7.76 -16.52
CA PRO A 184 6.17 8.65 -17.51
C PRO A 184 5.42 9.98 -17.64
N ARG A 185 6.16 11.06 -17.93
CA ARG A 185 5.58 12.35 -18.29
C ARG A 185 4.70 12.18 -19.54
N GLY A 186 3.52 12.81 -19.56
CA GLY A 186 2.55 12.64 -20.64
C GLY A 186 1.50 11.56 -20.38
N THR A 187 1.64 10.81 -19.29
CA THR A 187 0.57 9.94 -18.78
C THR A 187 -0.69 10.75 -18.48
N ASP A 188 -1.84 10.28 -18.93
CA ASP A 188 -3.13 10.93 -18.71
C ASP A 188 -3.63 10.67 -17.28
N VAL A 189 -3.41 11.63 -16.38
CA VAL A 189 -3.79 11.53 -14.96
C VAL A 189 -5.31 11.71 -14.81
N ARG A 190 -5.95 10.78 -14.11
CA ARG A 190 -7.42 10.69 -13.94
C ARG A 190 -7.91 11.03 -12.53
N VAL A 191 -7.02 11.41 -11.64
CA VAL A 191 -7.32 11.77 -10.25
C VAL A 191 -6.80 13.17 -9.93
N ALA A 192 -7.41 13.80 -8.92
CA ALA A 192 -6.99 15.09 -8.40
C ALA A 192 -6.49 14.95 -6.94
N VAL A 193 -5.73 15.95 -6.48
CA VAL A 193 -5.35 16.05 -5.06
C VAL A 193 -6.62 16.19 -4.23
N GLY A 194 -6.75 15.34 -3.23
CA GLY A 194 -7.93 15.25 -2.36
C GLY A 194 -8.83 14.06 -2.64
N ASP A 195 -8.73 13.42 -3.80
CA ASP A 195 -9.53 12.26 -4.14
C ASP A 195 -9.22 11.06 -3.26
N ARG A 196 -10.25 10.28 -2.94
CA ARG A 196 -10.09 8.97 -2.32
C ARG A 196 -9.99 7.89 -3.39
N VAL A 197 -8.97 7.05 -3.24
CA VAL A 197 -8.68 5.95 -4.16
C VAL A 197 -8.71 4.60 -3.44
N ARG A 198 -9.03 3.55 -4.21
CA ARG A 198 -9.04 2.16 -3.76
C ARG A 198 -7.99 1.37 -4.52
N GLY A 199 -7.06 0.75 -3.80
CA GLY A 199 -6.00 -0.05 -4.36
C GLY A 199 -6.52 -1.19 -5.22
N GLY A 200 -6.01 -1.30 -6.44
CA GLY A 200 -6.42 -2.30 -7.43
C GLY A 200 -7.75 -2.02 -8.16
N GLU A 201 -8.48 -0.95 -7.81
CA GLU A 201 -9.78 -0.64 -8.42
C GLU A 201 -9.81 0.74 -9.09
N THR A 202 -9.31 1.78 -8.41
CA THR A 202 -9.36 3.14 -8.96
C THR A 202 -8.31 3.32 -10.03
N ILE A 203 -8.71 3.72 -11.23
CA ILE A 203 -7.77 4.11 -12.29
C ILE A 203 -7.22 5.49 -11.93
N MET A 204 -5.93 5.56 -11.65
CA MET A 204 -5.24 6.81 -11.32
C MET A 204 -4.72 7.54 -12.55
N ALA A 205 -4.32 6.78 -13.56
CA ALA A 205 -3.75 7.33 -14.77
C ALA A 205 -3.85 6.33 -15.93
N VAL A 206 -3.60 6.80 -17.15
CA VAL A 206 -3.54 5.97 -18.36
C VAL A 206 -2.27 6.28 -19.11
N LEU A 207 -1.43 5.27 -19.33
CA LEU A 207 -0.26 5.34 -20.22
C LEU A 207 -0.73 5.45 -21.68
N ARG A 208 -0.09 6.32 -22.44
CA ARG A 208 -0.35 6.52 -23.88
C ARG A 208 0.69 5.81 -24.72
#